data_a4d0c8e3c5aecd3c3a16ab357ee8f3db
#
_entry.id   a4d0c8e3c5aecd3c3a16ab357ee8f3db
#
_cell.length_a   1.000
_cell.length_b   1.000
_cell.length_c   1.000
_cell.angle_alpha   90.00
_cell.angle_beta   90.00
_cell.angle_gamma   90.00
#
_symmetry.space_group_name_H-M   'P 1'
#
loop_
_entity.id
_entity.type
_entity.pdbx_description
1 polymer ?
#
loop_
_entity_poly.entity_id
_entity_poly.type
_entity_poly.pdbx_seq_one_letter_code
_entity_poly.pdbx_strand_id
1 'polypeptide(L)'
;MPLRELITYVPCRECSFFHIFQNVKQRFKHYDLTQSLMSPTYFNITDAKGFLESFSCIYRDRPMIVWIDTPFLVDNGCDMKKAKVYTTSEYVKEMIKNITHVDGVLRPPYNLVAEQERTAGVEKEYLFAVVGAEPKGGKIVRKRIEYTLNLLREMGLRNRTKVVSNVGDYNVSVFTLHVKDYYRLLHRAYFYLSLSKSEGFGMPLMEAMSVGVPAVYVNAYSYKEFAVGIPIDPYDIIVEEAGSWRMENYLIKDNDVREAIKEARECAIRKSCYEDLSAKALEKSKMFGQYDIEERVISELKGIMRNYKP
;
A
#
# COMPACT_ATOMS: atom_id res chain seq x y z
N MET A 1 12.68 8.90 31.32
CA MET A 1 13.83 8.18 30.73
C MET A 1 13.92 8.58 29.27
N PRO A 2 15.08 8.84 28.69
CA PRO A 2 15.19 9.06 27.25
C PRO A 2 14.68 7.81 26.53
N LEU A 3 13.92 8.02 25.45
CA LEU A 3 13.44 6.94 24.58
C LEU A 3 14.66 6.19 24.02
N ARG A 4 14.59 4.86 23.97
CA ARG A 4 15.62 4.07 23.29
C ARG A 4 15.49 4.28 21.80
N GLU A 5 16.59 4.54 21.13
CA GLU A 5 16.62 4.79 19.71
C GLU A 5 16.56 3.46 18.93
N LEU A 6 15.71 3.43 17.90
CA LEU A 6 15.62 2.36 16.92
C LEU A 6 15.82 2.94 15.51
N ILE A 7 16.86 2.49 14.82
CA ILE A 7 17.18 3.00 13.49
C ILE A 7 16.37 2.23 12.45
N THR A 8 15.64 2.96 11.61
CA THR A 8 14.88 2.43 10.48
C THR A 8 15.47 2.94 9.18
N TYR A 9 15.79 2.03 8.28
CA TYR A 9 16.26 2.36 6.94
C TYR A 9 15.07 2.43 5.99
N VAL A 10 14.94 3.57 5.30
CA VAL A 10 13.87 3.80 4.30
C VAL A 10 14.55 4.17 2.99
N PRO A 11 14.24 3.49 1.87
CA PRO A 11 15.00 3.63 0.63
C PRO A 11 14.77 4.97 -0.08
N CYS A 12 13.73 5.71 0.27
CA CYS A 12 13.33 6.91 -0.47
C CYS A 12 12.54 7.88 0.41
N ARG A 13 12.50 9.16 0.00
CA ARG A 13 11.66 10.19 0.63
C ARG A 13 10.28 10.31 0.01
N GLU A 14 10.11 9.86 -1.22
CA GLU A 14 8.88 10.02 -2.01
C GLU A 14 8.39 8.66 -2.51
N CYS A 15 8.09 7.74 -1.59
CA CYS A 15 7.60 6.40 -1.92
C CYS A 15 6.72 5.82 -0.82
N SER A 16 6.05 4.71 -1.13
CA SER A 16 5.19 3.98 -0.19
C SER A 16 5.91 3.59 1.11
N PHE A 17 7.18 3.22 1.06
CA PHE A 17 7.96 2.87 2.25
C PHE A 17 8.13 4.05 3.22
N PHE A 18 8.28 5.26 2.71
CA PHE A 18 8.33 6.45 3.55
C PHE A 18 7.00 6.70 4.26
N HIS A 19 5.87 6.53 3.56
CA HIS A 19 4.55 6.64 4.18
C HIS A 19 4.33 5.56 5.23
N ILE A 20 4.69 4.31 4.94
CA ILE A 20 4.65 3.22 5.92
C ILE A 20 5.49 3.59 7.16
N PHE A 21 6.72 4.07 6.97
CA PHE A 21 7.55 4.53 8.07
C PHE A 21 6.88 5.62 8.92
N GLN A 22 6.32 6.64 8.30
CA GLN A 22 5.63 7.72 9.02
C GLN A 22 4.43 7.19 9.82
N ASN A 23 3.65 6.29 9.24
CA ASN A 23 2.51 5.68 9.91
C ASN A 23 2.94 4.80 11.10
N VAL A 24 4.04 4.07 10.95
CA VAL A 24 4.63 3.25 12.02
C VAL A 24 5.18 4.13 13.12
N LYS A 25 5.95 5.17 12.77
CA LYS A 25 6.56 6.10 13.74
C LYS A 25 5.53 6.71 14.69
N GLN A 26 4.37 7.08 14.21
CA GLN A 26 3.30 7.64 15.04
C GLN A 26 2.75 6.68 16.10
N ARG A 27 2.98 5.39 15.95
CA ARG A 27 2.49 4.35 16.86
C ARG A 27 3.55 3.88 17.85
N PHE A 28 4.80 4.37 17.73
CA PHE A 28 5.86 4.10 18.68
C PHE A 28 5.78 5.10 19.84
N LYS A 29 5.63 4.59 21.07
CA LYS A 29 5.46 5.38 22.29
C LYS A 29 6.66 5.30 23.23
N HIS A 30 7.39 4.18 23.18
CA HIS A 30 8.47 3.86 24.13
C HIS A 30 9.84 3.88 23.48
N TYR A 31 9.90 3.94 22.15
CA TYR A 31 11.12 3.99 21.35
C TYR A 31 11.05 5.16 20.36
N ASP A 32 12.15 5.85 20.21
CA ASP A 32 12.28 6.85 19.13
C ASP A 32 12.70 6.15 17.84
N LEU A 33 11.83 6.20 16.84
CA LEU A 33 12.07 5.61 15.55
C LEU A 33 12.76 6.65 14.66
N THR A 34 14.07 6.52 14.52
CA THR A 34 14.88 7.45 13.72
C THR A 34 15.04 6.91 12.30
N GLN A 35 14.75 7.75 11.32
CA GLN A 35 14.96 7.45 9.91
C GLN A 35 16.43 7.66 9.55
N SER A 36 17.10 6.63 9.05
CA SER A 36 18.33 6.76 8.30
C SER A 36 18.04 6.62 6.81
N LEU A 37 18.34 7.65 6.04
CA LEU A 37 18.31 7.60 4.59
C LEU A 37 19.63 7.02 4.11
N MET A 38 19.61 5.87 3.50
CA MET A 38 20.74 5.42 2.71
C MET A 38 20.87 6.30 1.46
N SER A 39 22.10 6.53 1.03
CA SER A 39 22.36 7.42 -0.12
C SER A 39 21.53 7.04 -1.34
N PRO A 40 20.85 7.99 -2.00
CA PRO A 40 20.04 7.73 -3.20
C PRO A 40 20.79 7.06 -4.35
N THR A 41 22.12 7.09 -4.32
CA THR A 41 22.97 6.48 -5.34
C THR A 41 23.00 4.94 -5.31
N TYR A 42 22.54 4.33 -4.21
CA TYR A 42 22.54 2.87 -4.07
C TYR A 42 21.15 2.23 -4.20
N PHE A 43 20.09 3.02 -4.25
CA PHE A 43 18.72 2.50 -4.28
C PHE A 43 17.97 3.07 -5.47
N ASN A 44 17.92 2.31 -6.53
CA ASN A 44 16.91 2.52 -7.54
C ASN A 44 15.61 1.92 -7.00
N ILE A 45 14.61 2.75 -6.68
CA ILE A 45 13.30 2.32 -6.17
C ILE A 45 12.61 1.34 -7.12
N THR A 46 13.01 1.36 -8.38
CA THR A 46 12.54 0.44 -9.39
C THR A 46 13.18 -0.95 -9.27
N ASP A 47 14.19 -1.12 -8.43
CA ASP A 47 14.89 -2.39 -8.23
C ASP A 47 14.75 -2.88 -6.78
N ALA A 48 13.62 -3.57 -6.51
CA ALA A 48 13.37 -4.19 -5.21
C ALA A 48 14.43 -5.24 -4.85
N LYS A 49 15.05 -5.85 -5.85
CA LYS A 49 16.20 -6.73 -5.71
C LYS A 49 17.39 -5.98 -5.14
N GLY A 50 17.74 -4.82 -5.70
CA GLY A 50 18.83 -3.99 -5.19
C GLY A 50 18.62 -3.57 -3.73
N PHE A 51 17.38 -3.25 -3.34
CA PHE A 51 17.04 -2.91 -1.96
C PHE A 51 17.30 -4.07 -1.00
N LEU A 52 16.84 -5.27 -1.30
CA LEU A 52 17.03 -6.43 -0.45
C LEU A 52 18.48 -6.88 -0.39
N GLU A 53 19.19 -6.88 -1.51
CA GLU A 53 20.62 -7.17 -1.57
C GLU A 53 21.42 -6.25 -0.67
N SER A 54 21.24 -4.95 -0.82
CA SER A 54 22.01 -3.96 -0.08
C SER A 54 21.69 -4.03 1.41
N PHE A 55 20.43 -4.22 1.77
CA PHE A 55 20.01 -4.20 3.16
C PHE A 55 20.49 -5.44 3.92
N SER A 56 20.24 -6.62 3.39
CA SER A 56 20.63 -7.88 4.03
C SER A 56 22.13 -8.13 4.00
N CYS A 57 22.80 -7.76 2.91
CA CYS A 57 24.24 -7.99 2.76
C CYS A 57 25.10 -6.99 3.52
N ILE A 58 24.66 -5.74 3.71
CA ILE A 58 25.42 -4.73 4.46
C ILE A 58 25.34 -4.94 5.97
N TYR A 59 24.17 -5.35 6.48
CA TYR A 59 23.91 -5.44 7.93
C TYR A 59 23.73 -6.87 8.42
N ARG A 60 24.22 -7.87 7.66
CA ARG A 60 24.09 -9.31 7.97
C ARG A 60 24.52 -9.71 9.39
N ASP A 61 25.40 -8.94 10.01
CA ASP A 61 25.94 -9.22 11.33
C ASP A 61 25.21 -8.49 12.48
N ARG A 62 24.05 -7.88 12.21
CA ARG A 62 23.24 -7.19 13.21
C ARG A 62 21.83 -7.77 13.33
N PRO A 63 21.23 -7.73 14.52
CA PRO A 63 19.81 -8.05 14.68
C PRO A 63 18.97 -7.13 13.78
N MET A 64 18.21 -7.72 12.86
CA MET A 64 17.51 -6.96 11.82
C MET A 64 16.15 -7.58 11.54
N ILE A 65 15.16 -6.70 11.32
CA ILE A 65 13.89 -7.05 10.70
C ILE A 65 13.88 -6.48 9.28
N VAL A 66 13.64 -7.33 8.31
CA VAL A 66 13.41 -6.95 6.91
C VAL A 66 11.91 -6.98 6.65
N TRP A 67 11.36 -5.90 6.11
CA TRP A 67 9.94 -5.79 5.81
C TRP A 67 9.72 -5.59 4.31
N ILE A 68 9.08 -6.56 3.68
CA ILE A 68 8.95 -6.65 2.22
C ILE A 68 7.52 -6.30 1.83
N ASP A 69 7.35 -5.26 1.01
CA ASP A 69 6.05 -4.81 0.50
C ASP A 69 5.79 -5.26 -0.95
N THR A 70 6.84 -5.63 -1.68
CA THR A 70 6.71 -5.91 -3.11
C THR A 70 6.86 -7.39 -3.42
N PRO A 71 5.97 -7.98 -4.25
CA PRO A 71 6.10 -9.37 -4.68
C PRO A 71 7.08 -9.56 -5.86
N PHE A 72 7.77 -8.51 -6.30
CA PHE A 72 8.56 -8.49 -7.54
C PHE A 72 10.03 -8.89 -7.34
N LEU A 73 10.31 -9.65 -6.31
CA LEU A 73 11.68 -10.04 -5.99
C LEU A 73 12.17 -11.16 -6.88
N VAL A 74 13.41 -11.04 -7.31
CA VAL A 74 14.18 -12.13 -7.91
C VAL A 74 15.28 -12.54 -6.93
N ASP A 75 15.54 -13.84 -6.83
CA ASP A 75 16.64 -14.34 -6.01
C ASP A 75 17.97 -13.73 -6.46
N ASN A 76 18.69 -13.15 -5.55
CA ASN A 76 19.96 -12.49 -5.77
C ASN A 76 21.13 -13.15 -5.06
N GLY A 77 20.89 -14.30 -4.42
CA GLY A 77 21.88 -15.03 -3.64
C GLY A 77 22.27 -14.36 -2.33
N CYS A 78 21.56 -13.33 -1.87
CA CYS A 78 21.85 -12.70 -0.58
C CYS A 78 21.24 -13.50 0.57
N ASP A 79 22.09 -13.88 1.52
CA ASP A 79 21.71 -14.70 2.67
C ASP A 79 20.99 -13.87 3.75
N MET A 80 19.67 -13.99 3.81
CA MET A 80 18.82 -13.35 4.84
C MET A 80 18.59 -14.24 6.07
N LYS A 81 19.32 -15.36 6.22
CA LYS A 81 19.10 -16.33 7.31
C LYS A 81 19.22 -15.75 8.72
N LYS A 82 19.96 -14.66 8.88
CA LYS A 82 20.15 -13.98 10.18
C LYS A 82 19.13 -12.88 10.46
N ALA A 83 18.32 -12.48 9.47
CA ALA A 83 17.25 -11.51 9.63
C ALA A 83 15.91 -12.19 9.94
N LYS A 84 15.03 -11.48 10.61
CA LYS A 84 13.59 -11.79 10.61
C LYS A 84 12.95 -11.13 9.43
N VAL A 85 12.31 -11.92 8.57
CA VAL A 85 11.71 -11.45 7.32
C VAL A 85 10.19 -11.43 7.45
N TYR A 86 9.61 -10.26 7.28
CA TYR A 86 8.17 -10.05 7.30
C TYR A 86 7.71 -9.50 5.96
N THR A 87 6.48 -9.84 5.61
CA THR A 87 5.79 -9.27 4.43
C THR A 87 4.61 -8.42 4.86
N THR A 88 4.14 -7.54 3.98
CA THR A 88 2.98 -6.69 4.27
C THR A 88 1.64 -7.44 4.13
N SER A 89 1.62 -8.56 3.39
CA SER A 89 0.43 -9.36 3.12
C SER A 89 0.76 -10.84 2.96
N GLU A 90 -0.23 -11.71 3.10
CA GLU A 90 -0.08 -13.14 2.80
C GLU A 90 0.19 -13.35 1.31
N TYR A 91 -0.38 -12.52 0.43
CA TYR A 91 -0.06 -12.56 -1.00
C TYR A 91 1.44 -12.37 -1.27
N VAL A 92 2.06 -11.34 -0.70
CA VAL A 92 3.50 -11.11 -0.87
C VAL A 92 4.31 -12.27 -0.29
N LYS A 93 3.90 -12.81 0.85
CA LYS A 93 4.54 -13.99 1.46
C LYS A 93 4.53 -15.20 0.51
N GLU A 94 3.38 -15.50 -0.08
CA GLU A 94 3.28 -16.61 -1.04
C GLU A 94 4.16 -16.39 -2.28
N MET A 95 4.22 -15.16 -2.78
CA MET A 95 5.02 -14.83 -3.97
C MET A 95 6.52 -14.98 -3.75
N ILE A 96 7.02 -14.72 -2.54
CA ILE A 96 8.47 -14.73 -2.26
C ILE A 96 8.97 -15.94 -1.49
N LYS A 97 8.09 -16.85 -1.07
CA LYS A 97 8.45 -18.02 -0.24
C LYS A 97 9.54 -18.93 -0.82
N ASN A 98 9.67 -18.97 -2.16
CA ASN A 98 10.71 -19.72 -2.85
C ASN A 98 12.03 -18.94 -3.03
N ILE A 99 12.03 -17.66 -2.68
CA ILE A 99 13.20 -16.76 -2.80
C ILE A 99 13.89 -16.62 -1.46
N THR A 100 13.11 -16.47 -0.39
CA THR A 100 13.63 -16.32 0.98
C THR A 100 12.66 -16.90 1.99
N HIS A 101 13.16 -17.22 3.21
CA HIS A 101 12.28 -17.54 4.33
C HIS A 101 11.43 -16.33 4.70
N VAL A 102 10.23 -16.59 5.20
CA VAL A 102 9.32 -15.55 5.70
C VAL A 102 8.82 -15.96 7.08
N ASP A 103 9.14 -15.18 8.09
CA ASP A 103 8.74 -15.41 9.49
C ASP A 103 7.28 -15.09 9.77
N GLY A 104 6.70 -14.20 8.96
CA GLY A 104 5.28 -13.85 9.10
C GLY A 104 4.84 -12.63 8.31
N VAL A 105 3.61 -12.21 8.58
CA VAL A 105 3.02 -11.00 7.99
C VAL A 105 2.94 -9.91 9.04
N LEU A 106 3.44 -8.75 8.69
CA LEU A 106 3.41 -7.51 9.47
C LEU A 106 2.68 -6.45 8.64
N ARG A 107 1.39 -6.25 8.88
CA ARG A 107 0.58 -5.33 8.08
C ARG A 107 0.92 -3.88 8.40
N PRO A 108 1.09 -3.01 7.38
CA PRO A 108 1.34 -1.59 7.62
C PRO A 108 0.09 -0.92 8.22
N PRO A 109 0.26 -0.06 9.24
CA PRO A 109 -0.85 0.70 9.80
C PRO A 109 -1.20 1.90 8.91
N TYR A 110 -2.46 2.36 8.96
CA TYR A 110 -2.82 3.67 8.44
C TYR A 110 -2.35 4.80 9.37
N ASN A 111 -2.31 6.03 8.85
CA ASN A 111 -1.94 7.21 9.62
C ASN A 111 -3.01 7.55 10.67
N LEU A 112 -2.59 7.97 11.87
CA LEU A 112 -3.52 8.35 12.95
C LEU A 112 -4.42 9.53 12.59
N VAL A 113 -4.05 10.36 11.63
CA VAL A 113 -4.90 11.44 11.08
C VAL A 113 -6.22 10.90 10.52
N ALA A 114 -6.24 9.65 10.02
CA ALA A 114 -7.49 9.03 9.57
C ALA A 114 -8.55 8.97 10.69
N GLU A 115 -8.15 8.76 11.93
CA GLU A 115 -9.05 8.69 13.08
C GLU A 115 -9.72 10.03 13.37
N GLN A 116 -9.01 11.12 13.14
CA GLN A 116 -9.53 12.48 13.28
C GLN A 116 -10.44 12.85 12.11
N GLU A 117 -10.04 12.54 10.87
CA GLU A 117 -10.82 12.91 9.69
C GLU A 117 -12.13 12.11 9.55
N ARG A 118 -12.20 10.85 10.02
CA ARG A 118 -13.45 10.07 9.99
C ARG A 118 -14.54 10.61 10.92
N THR A 119 -14.15 11.30 12.00
CA THR A 119 -15.11 11.93 12.95
C THR A 119 -15.53 13.31 12.48
N ALA A 120 -14.83 13.93 11.56
CA ALA A 120 -15.22 15.18 10.94
C ALA A 120 -16.41 14.93 10.01
N GLY A 121 -17.51 15.64 10.22
CA GLY A 121 -18.66 15.60 9.30
C GLY A 121 -18.22 16.16 7.94
N VAL A 122 -18.02 15.25 6.97
CA VAL A 122 -17.56 15.62 5.64
C VAL A 122 -18.64 15.32 4.62
N GLU A 123 -19.04 16.33 3.86
CA GLU A 123 -19.97 16.15 2.75
C GLU A 123 -19.26 15.43 1.58
N LYS A 124 -19.96 14.47 0.96
CA LYS A 124 -19.47 13.74 -0.22
C LYS A 124 -19.56 14.61 -1.46
N GLU A 125 -18.45 14.78 -2.15
CA GLU A 125 -18.33 15.63 -3.34
C GLU A 125 -18.06 14.82 -4.60
N TYR A 126 -17.29 13.75 -4.47
CA TYR A 126 -16.80 12.97 -5.60
C TYR A 126 -17.44 11.59 -5.59
N LEU A 127 -17.74 11.05 -6.77
CA LEU A 127 -18.13 9.64 -6.88
C LEU A 127 -16.89 8.75 -6.60
N PHE A 128 -15.75 9.13 -7.19
CA PHE A 128 -14.52 8.37 -7.04
C PHE A 128 -13.33 9.23 -6.58
N ALA A 129 -12.49 8.62 -5.74
CA ALA A 129 -11.08 9.01 -5.58
C ALA A 129 -10.20 7.98 -6.30
N VAL A 130 -9.27 8.46 -7.11
CA VAL A 130 -8.26 7.64 -7.80
C VAL A 130 -6.88 8.13 -7.33
N VAL A 131 -6.12 7.24 -6.71
CA VAL A 131 -4.80 7.59 -6.19
C VAL A 131 -3.77 6.59 -6.69
N GLY A 132 -2.70 7.10 -7.28
CA GLY A 132 -1.60 6.26 -7.71
C GLY A 132 -0.50 7.04 -8.42
N ALA A 133 0.74 6.59 -8.21
CA ALA A 133 1.90 7.08 -8.94
C ALA A 133 2.40 6.01 -9.91
N GLU A 134 2.77 6.42 -11.10
CA GLU A 134 3.44 5.58 -12.09
C GLU A 134 4.90 6.05 -12.22
N PRO A 135 5.85 5.13 -12.43
CA PRO A 135 7.23 5.50 -12.67
C PRO A 135 7.35 6.37 -13.93
N LYS A 136 8.00 7.52 -13.84
CA LYS A 136 8.28 8.37 -15.01
C LYS A 136 9.21 7.61 -15.98
N GLY A 137 8.76 7.42 -17.21
CA GLY A 137 9.49 6.65 -18.22
C GLY A 137 9.57 5.15 -17.96
N GLY A 138 8.78 4.64 -17.01
CA GLY A 138 8.73 3.23 -16.66
C GLY A 138 8.10 2.39 -17.77
N LYS A 139 8.74 1.25 -18.09
CA LYS A 139 8.19 0.27 -19.03
C LYS A 139 6.94 -0.44 -18.52
N ILE A 140 6.71 -0.40 -17.19
CA ILE A 140 5.63 -1.11 -16.52
C ILE A 140 4.60 -0.10 -15.99
N VAL A 141 3.43 -0.07 -16.62
CA VAL A 141 2.27 0.71 -16.17
C VAL A 141 1.44 -0.17 -15.23
N ARG A 142 1.67 -0.05 -13.94
CA ARG A 142 1.07 -0.91 -12.91
C ARG A 142 -0.31 -0.43 -12.44
N LYS A 143 -0.43 0.86 -12.20
CA LYS A 143 -1.63 1.46 -11.58
C LYS A 143 -2.78 1.68 -12.56
N ARG A 144 -2.56 1.60 -13.88
CA ARG A 144 -3.55 1.85 -14.93
C ARG A 144 -4.27 3.19 -14.79
N ILE A 145 -3.57 4.24 -14.34
CA ILE A 145 -4.19 5.55 -14.10
C ILE A 145 -4.79 6.11 -15.40
N GLU A 146 -4.04 6.11 -16.46
CA GLU A 146 -4.47 6.64 -17.76
C GLU A 146 -5.68 5.87 -18.32
N TYR A 147 -5.63 4.53 -18.28
CA TYR A 147 -6.75 3.68 -18.63
C TYR A 147 -8.00 4.01 -17.81
N THR A 148 -7.86 4.12 -16.47
CA THR A 148 -8.95 4.46 -15.56
C THR A 148 -9.58 5.80 -15.93
N LEU A 149 -8.77 6.82 -16.20
CA LEU A 149 -9.25 8.16 -16.53
C LEU A 149 -9.93 8.23 -17.89
N ASN A 150 -9.45 7.49 -18.88
CA ASN A 150 -10.08 7.39 -20.20
C ASN A 150 -11.45 6.74 -20.08
N LEU A 151 -11.54 5.62 -19.37
CA LEU A 151 -12.79 4.93 -19.12
C LEU A 151 -13.82 5.83 -18.40
N LEU A 152 -13.41 6.53 -17.35
CA LEU A 152 -14.28 7.47 -16.64
C LEU A 152 -14.72 8.65 -17.50
N ARG A 153 -13.88 9.11 -18.44
CA ARG A 153 -14.24 10.14 -19.43
C ARG A 153 -15.32 9.64 -20.39
N GLU A 154 -15.14 8.43 -20.94
CA GLU A 154 -16.14 7.78 -21.81
C GLU A 154 -17.48 7.57 -21.11
N MET A 155 -17.47 7.28 -19.81
CA MET A 155 -18.67 7.12 -19.00
C MET A 155 -19.26 8.46 -18.49
N GLY A 156 -18.69 9.62 -18.84
CA GLY A 156 -19.13 10.94 -18.38
C GLY A 156 -18.93 11.20 -16.89
N LEU A 157 -18.01 10.45 -16.24
CA LEU A 157 -17.78 10.51 -14.78
C LEU A 157 -16.49 11.26 -14.38
N ARG A 158 -15.74 11.77 -15.37
CA ARG A 158 -14.45 12.43 -15.11
C ARG A 158 -14.58 13.62 -14.14
N ASN A 159 -15.62 14.44 -14.30
CA ASN A 159 -15.85 15.60 -13.44
C ASN A 159 -16.34 15.25 -12.03
N ARG A 160 -16.74 14.00 -11.81
CA ARG A 160 -17.12 13.46 -10.49
C ARG A 160 -16.02 12.63 -9.85
N THR A 161 -14.80 12.72 -10.38
CA THR A 161 -13.66 11.94 -9.92
C THR A 161 -12.52 12.86 -9.49
N LYS A 162 -12.03 12.68 -8.28
CA LYS A 162 -10.82 13.33 -7.79
C LYS A 162 -9.62 12.42 -8.02
N VAL A 163 -8.58 12.99 -8.62
CA VAL A 163 -7.36 12.25 -8.98
C VAL A 163 -6.16 12.82 -8.24
N VAL A 164 -5.37 11.94 -7.65
CA VAL A 164 -4.07 12.26 -7.05
C VAL A 164 -3.04 11.36 -7.71
N SER A 165 -2.28 11.91 -8.63
CA SER A 165 -1.33 11.14 -9.45
C SER A 165 -0.22 12.05 -9.99
N ASN A 166 0.89 11.43 -10.37
CA ASN A 166 1.97 12.07 -11.12
C ASN A 166 1.85 11.84 -12.65
N VAL A 167 0.75 11.24 -13.11
CA VAL A 167 0.48 10.92 -14.53
C VAL A 167 -0.39 12.02 -15.14
N GLY A 168 -0.05 12.45 -16.35
CA GLY A 168 -0.76 13.49 -17.10
C GLY A 168 -0.62 14.88 -16.47
N ASP A 169 -1.62 15.76 -16.72
CA ASP A 169 -1.67 17.13 -16.21
C ASP A 169 -2.05 17.23 -14.73
N TYR A 170 -2.08 16.11 -14.02
CA TYR A 170 -2.42 16.07 -12.61
C TYR A 170 -1.19 16.36 -11.75
N ASN A 171 -0.97 17.64 -11.47
CA ASN A 171 0.18 18.12 -10.70
C ASN A 171 0.10 17.87 -9.19
N VAL A 172 -0.87 17.09 -8.73
CA VAL A 172 -1.02 16.75 -7.31
C VAL A 172 -0.53 15.34 -7.08
N SER A 173 0.74 15.20 -6.74
CA SER A 173 1.33 13.93 -6.31
C SER A 173 0.85 13.58 -4.90
N VAL A 174 0.63 12.28 -4.65
CA VAL A 174 0.42 11.74 -3.30
C VAL A 174 1.48 12.24 -2.31
N PHE A 175 2.71 12.39 -2.79
CA PHE A 175 3.87 12.76 -1.97
C PHE A 175 3.99 14.25 -1.65
N THR A 176 3.19 15.10 -2.31
CA THR A 176 3.19 16.57 -2.09
C THR A 176 2.01 17.06 -1.28
N LEU A 177 0.97 16.23 -1.09
CA LEU A 177 -0.18 16.57 -0.25
C LEU A 177 0.18 16.46 1.23
N HIS A 178 -0.26 17.43 2.01
CA HIS A 178 -0.26 17.28 3.46
C HIS A 178 -1.16 16.09 3.84
N VAL A 179 -0.73 15.27 4.78
CA VAL A 179 -1.41 14.02 5.15
C VAL A 179 -2.90 14.23 5.52
N LYS A 180 -3.20 15.33 6.20
CA LYS A 180 -4.57 15.69 6.57
C LYS A 180 -5.44 15.98 5.35
N ASP A 181 -4.92 16.72 4.39
CA ASP A 181 -5.64 17.05 3.15
C ASP A 181 -5.85 15.81 2.28
N TYR A 182 -4.90 14.90 2.29
CA TYR A 182 -5.01 13.60 1.63
C TYR A 182 -6.17 12.76 2.19
N TYR A 183 -6.23 12.57 3.52
CA TYR A 183 -7.31 11.81 4.14
C TYR A 183 -8.67 12.49 4.00
N ARG A 184 -8.71 13.83 4.08
CA ARG A 184 -9.94 14.60 3.82
C ARG A 184 -10.41 14.42 2.37
N LEU A 185 -9.50 14.42 1.41
CA LEU A 185 -9.82 14.17 0.01
C LEU A 185 -10.42 12.77 -0.17
N LEU A 186 -9.83 11.74 0.41
CA LEU A 186 -10.39 10.39 0.39
C LEU A 186 -11.79 10.38 1.02
N HIS A 187 -11.96 10.98 2.20
CA HIS A 187 -13.25 10.99 2.91
C HIS A 187 -14.38 11.67 2.11
N ARG A 188 -14.07 12.63 1.24
CA ARG A 188 -15.04 13.32 0.37
C ARG A 188 -15.48 12.50 -0.84
N ALA A 189 -14.89 11.34 -1.11
CA ALA A 189 -15.33 10.43 -2.15
C ALA A 189 -16.34 9.40 -1.62
N TYR A 190 -17.26 8.95 -2.47
CA TYR A 190 -18.11 7.80 -2.18
C TYR A 190 -17.32 6.50 -2.27
N PHE A 191 -16.47 6.35 -3.28
CA PHE A 191 -15.68 5.15 -3.51
C PHE A 191 -14.23 5.49 -3.84
N TYR A 192 -13.34 4.63 -3.41
CA TYR A 192 -11.98 4.57 -3.95
C TYR A 192 -11.98 3.66 -5.17
N LEU A 193 -11.39 4.09 -6.30
CA LEU A 193 -11.31 3.27 -7.51
C LEU A 193 -9.88 2.85 -7.77
N SER A 194 -9.63 1.53 -7.77
CA SER A 194 -8.33 0.94 -8.06
C SER A 194 -8.43 -0.16 -9.11
N LEU A 195 -7.98 0.13 -10.31
CA LEU A 195 -7.87 -0.84 -11.41
C LEU A 195 -6.44 -1.35 -11.60
N SER A 196 -5.63 -1.33 -10.56
CA SER A 196 -4.22 -1.74 -10.61
C SER A 196 -4.06 -3.15 -11.18
N LYS A 197 -2.99 -3.37 -11.96
CA LYS A 197 -2.60 -4.68 -12.49
C LYS A 197 -2.04 -5.58 -11.39
N SER A 198 -1.33 -4.98 -10.44
CA SER A 198 -0.66 -5.68 -9.35
C SER A 198 -0.40 -4.74 -8.17
N GLU A 199 -0.49 -5.27 -6.97
CA GLU A 199 -0.19 -4.55 -5.73
C GLU A 199 0.54 -5.47 -4.75
N GLY A 200 1.49 -4.92 -4.00
CA GLY A 200 2.06 -5.61 -2.86
C GLY A 200 1.07 -5.59 -1.69
N PHE A 201 0.77 -4.39 -1.18
CA PHE A 201 -0.25 -4.21 -0.14
C PHE A 201 -1.42 -3.35 -0.62
N GLY A 202 -1.15 -2.20 -1.24
CA GLY A 202 -2.19 -1.28 -1.70
C GLY A 202 -2.61 -0.28 -0.64
N MET A 203 -1.65 0.44 -0.08
CA MET A 203 -1.84 1.45 0.95
C MET A 203 -3.03 2.40 0.70
N PRO A 204 -3.20 3.00 -0.50
CA PRO A 204 -4.29 3.96 -0.71
C PRO A 204 -5.69 3.38 -0.55
N LEU A 205 -5.89 2.09 -0.85
CA LEU A 205 -7.19 1.43 -0.64
C LEU A 205 -7.45 1.27 0.87
N MET A 206 -6.47 0.79 1.62
CA MET A 206 -6.57 0.65 3.07
C MET A 206 -6.80 2.02 3.74
N GLU A 207 -6.12 3.06 3.27
CA GLU A 207 -6.26 4.43 3.76
C GLU A 207 -7.66 4.99 3.48
N ALA A 208 -8.24 4.72 2.30
CA ALA A 208 -9.62 5.07 2.00
C ALA A 208 -10.61 4.36 2.94
N MET A 209 -10.42 3.06 3.16
CA MET A 209 -11.26 2.29 4.09
C MET A 209 -11.17 2.81 5.53
N SER A 210 -10.01 3.31 5.94
CA SER A 210 -9.81 3.86 7.30
C SER A 210 -10.61 5.12 7.60
N VAL A 211 -11.13 5.80 6.57
CA VAL A 211 -12.09 6.91 6.67
C VAL A 211 -13.49 6.53 6.17
N GLY A 212 -13.80 5.25 6.13
CA GLY A 212 -15.13 4.75 5.76
C GLY A 212 -15.46 4.84 4.27
N VAL A 213 -14.47 4.83 3.41
CA VAL A 213 -14.67 4.86 1.95
C VAL A 213 -14.43 3.47 1.37
N PRO A 214 -15.50 2.76 0.92
CA PRO A 214 -15.38 1.48 0.26
C PRO A 214 -14.72 1.62 -1.11
N ALA A 215 -14.31 0.51 -1.71
CA ALA A 215 -13.60 0.52 -2.98
C ALA A 215 -14.37 -0.13 -4.13
N VAL A 216 -14.07 0.29 -5.36
CA VAL A 216 -14.21 -0.52 -6.58
C VAL A 216 -12.80 -0.99 -6.94
N TYR A 217 -12.57 -2.29 -6.98
CA TYR A 217 -11.21 -2.82 -7.02
C TYR A 217 -11.08 -4.14 -7.76
N VAL A 218 -9.89 -4.40 -8.28
CA VAL A 218 -9.56 -5.72 -8.84
C VAL A 218 -9.45 -6.73 -7.70
N ASN A 219 -10.28 -7.77 -7.73
CA ASN A 219 -10.33 -8.84 -6.72
C ASN A 219 -9.13 -9.79 -6.85
N ALA A 220 -7.96 -9.28 -6.54
CA ALA A 220 -6.69 -9.96 -6.73
C ALA A 220 -5.69 -9.55 -5.64
N TYR A 221 -4.51 -10.17 -5.67
CA TYR A 221 -3.38 -9.88 -4.80
C TYR A 221 -3.81 -9.63 -3.34
N SER A 222 -3.14 -8.70 -2.65
CA SER A 222 -3.43 -8.36 -1.24
C SER A 222 -4.86 -7.85 -0.99
N TYR A 223 -5.53 -7.30 -2.00
CA TYR A 223 -6.91 -6.81 -1.86
C TYR A 223 -7.90 -7.91 -1.46
N LYS A 224 -7.67 -9.16 -1.89
CA LYS A 224 -8.48 -10.31 -1.44
C LYS A 224 -8.50 -10.51 0.08
N GLU A 225 -7.48 -10.02 0.77
CA GLU A 225 -7.37 -10.20 2.22
C GLU A 225 -8.23 -9.22 3.00
N PHE A 226 -8.42 -8.01 2.46
CA PHE A 226 -8.99 -6.95 3.26
C PHE A 226 -9.94 -5.98 2.55
N ALA A 227 -9.95 -5.88 1.22
CA ALA A 227 -10.76 -4.89 0.53
C ALA A 227 -12.26 -5.09 0.77
N VAL A 228 -12.97 -3.98 0.92
CA VAL A 228 -14.43 -3.93 1.06
C VAL A 228 -15.01 -3.00 0.01
N GLY A 229 -16.04 -3.48 -0.70
CA GLY A 229 -16.71 -2.71 -1.75
C GLY A 229 -17.16 -3.59 -2.88
N ILE A 230 -16.98 -3.14 -4.10
CA ILE A 230 -17.42 -3.79 -5.34
C ILE A 230 -16.21 -4.40 -6.03
N PRO A 231 -16.07 -5.74 -6.01
CA PRO A 231 -14.93 -6.42 -6.63
C PRO A 231 -15.11 -6.54 -8.14
N ILE A 232 -13.99 -6.53 -8.86
CA ILE A 232 -13.90 -6.87 -10.28
C ILE A 232 -12.99 -8.10 -10.37
N ASP A 233 -13.54 -9.23 -10.75
CA ASP A 233 -12.76 -10.46 -10.87
C ASP A 233 -11.88 -10.43 -12.13
N PRO A 234 -10.60 -10.71 -12.02
CA PRO A 234 -9.75 -10.87 -13.18
C PRO A 234 -10.13 -12.14 -13.95
N TYR A 235 -10.04 -12.09 -15.27
CA TYR A 235 -10.32 -13.25 -16.12
C TYR A 235 -9.06 -14.04 -16.45
N ASP A 236 -7.87 -13.44 -16.29
CA ASP A 236 -6.59 -14.08 -16.58
C ASP A 236 -5.45 -13.41 -15.83
N ILE A 237 -4.31 -14.09 -15.76
CA ILE A 237 -3.08 -13.60 -15.12
C ILE A 237 -1.94 -13.80 -16.11
N ILE A 238 -1.25 -12.74 -16.48
CA ILE A 238 -0.03 -12.81 -17.27
C ILE A 238 1.17 -12.39 -16.43
N VAL A 239 2.31 -13.05 -16.66
CA VAL A 239 3.56 -12.68 -16.03
C VAL A 239 4.32 -11.74 -16.95
N GLU A 240 4.57 -10.52 -16.53
CA GLU A 240 5.46 -9.58 -17.21
C GLU A 240 6.86 -9.65 -16.57
N GLU A 241 7.88 -9.75 -17.40
CA GLU A 241 9.28 -9.70 -16.97
C GLU A 241 9.94 -8.45 -17.56
N ALA A 242 10.62 -7.68 -16.74
CA ALA A 242 11.37 -6.51 -17.17
C ALA A 242 12.68 -6.41 -16.38
N GLY A 243 13.75 -6.91 -16.99
CA GLY A 243 15.06 -7.01 -16.34
C GLY A 243 15.01 -8.01 -15.18
N SER A 244 15.32 -7.53 -13.98
CA SER A 244 15.24 -8.33 -12.73
C SER A 244 13.82 -8.40 -12.12
N TRP A 245 12.81 -7.87 -12.77
CA TRP A 245 11.44 -7.82 -12.29
C TRP A 245 10.60 -8.91 -12.90
N ARG A 246 9.83 -9.57 -12.06
CA ARG A 246 8.78 -10.51 -12.47
C ARG A 246 7.50 -10.09 -11.75
N MET A 247 6.47 -9.71 -12.51
CA MET A 247 5.23 -9.20 -11.98
C MET A 247 4.03 -9.96 -12.56
N GLU A 248 3.14 -10.41 -11.70
CA GLU A 248 1.83 -10.90 -12.11
C GLU A 248 0.92 -9.73 -12.44
N ASN A 249 0.39 -9.71 -13.67
CA ASN A 249 -0.61 -8.75 -14.11
C ASN A 249 -1.97 -9.42 -14.20
N TYR A 250 -2.89 -8.95 -13.42
CA TYR A 250 -4.26 -9.40 -13.40
C TYR A 250 -5.07 -8.68 -14.46
N LEU A 251 -5.58 -9.43 -15.44
CA LEU A 251 -6.32 -8.91 -16.58
C LEU A 251 -7.80 -8.81 -16.25
N ILE A 252 -8.44 -7.68 -16.59
CA ILE A 252 -9.84 -7.38 -16.37
C ILE A 252 -10.52 -7.03 -17.68
N LYS A 253 -11.81 -7.35 -17.81
CA LYS A 253 -12.60 -6.99 -19.00
C LYS A 253 -13.22 -5.61 -18.80
N ASP A 254 -13.22 -4.80 -19.86
CA ASP A 254 -13.81 -3.45 -19.83
C ASP A 254 -15.28 -3.47 -19.42
N ASN A 255 -16.06 -4.47 -19.88
CA ASN A 255 -17.46 -4.59 -19.52
C ASN A 255 -17.65 -4.80 -18.01
N ASP A 256 -16.83 -5.66 -17.39
CA ASP A 256 -16.94 -5.94 -15.95
C ASP A 256 -16.57 -4.69 -15.12
N VAL A 257 -15.59 -3.91 -15.60
CA VAL A 257 -15.23 -2.62 -14.99
C VAL A 257 -16.38 -1.62 -15.11
N ARG A 258 -17.01 -1.52 -16.29
CA ARG A 258 -18.14 -0.61 -16.52
C ARG A 258 -19.34 -0.96 -15.65
N GLU A 259 -19.65 -2.25 -15.50
CA GLU A 259 -20.74 -2.71 -14.63
C GLU A 259 -20.43 -2.40 -13.14
N ALA A 260 -19.23 -2.67 -12.67
CA ALA A 260 -18.82 -2.32 -11.30
C ALA A 260 -18.90 -0.80 -11.03
N ILE A 261 -18.53 0.03 -11.99
CA ILE A 261 -18.68 1.50 -11.91
C ILE A 261 -20.15 1.92 -11.87
N LYS A 262 -21.04 1.30 -12.65
CA LYS A 262 -22.48 1.55 -12.61
C LYS A 262 -23.06 1.16 -11.26
N GLU A 263 -22.73 -0.02 -10.76
CA GLU A 263 -23.14 -0.51 -9.44
C GLU A 263 -22.72 0.48 -8.34
N ALA A 264 -21.48 0.95 -8.36
CA ALA A 264 -20.98 1.95 -7.40
C ALA A 264 -21.81 3.26 -7.47
N ARG A 265 -22.14 3.71 -8.68
CA ARG A 265 -22.97 4.91 -8.87
C ARG A 265 -24.38 4.71 -8.30
N GLU A 266 -24.99 3.57 -8.54
CA GLU A 266 -26.32 3.23 -8.01
C GLU A 266 -26.29 3.09 -6.49
N CYS A 267 -25.26 2.46 -5.94
CA CYS A 267 -25.07 2.33 -4.51
C CYS A 267 -24.86 3.69 -3.83
N ALA A 268 -24.10 4.61 -4.45
CA ALA A 268 -23.93 5.98 -3.96
C ALA A 268 -25.24 6.77 -3.86
N ILE A 269 -26.22 6.49 -4.73
CA ILE A 269 -27.56 7.09 -4.70
C ILE A 269 -28.42 6.45 -3.60
N ARG A 270 -28.29 5.14 -3.41
CA ARG A 270 -29.03 4.37 -2.39
C ARG A 270 -28.31 4.49 -1.03
N LYS A 271 -28.74 5.43 -0.20
CA LYS A 271 -28.10 5.75 1.07
C LYS A 271 -27.81 4.50 1.92
N SER A 272 -28.74 3.57 2.06
CA SER A 272 -28.56 2.34 2.84
C SER A 272 -27.46 1.42 2.28
N CYS A 273 -27.34 1.33 0.93
CA CYS A 273 -26.27 0.56 0.30
C CYS A 273 -24.89 1.14 0.63
N TYR A 274 -24.74 2.45 0.45
CA TYR A 274 -23.47 3.11 0.74
C TYR A 274 -23.10 3.04 2.22
N GLU A 275 -24.04 3.30 3.12
CA GLU A 275 -23.80 3.26 4.57
C GLU A 275 -23.37 1.87 5.05
N ASP A 276 -23.96 0.80 4.52
CA ASP A 276 -23.56 -0.58 4.83
C ASP A 276 -22.14 -0.86 4.38
N LEU A 277 -21.78 -0.52 3.14
CA LEU A 277 -20.41 -0.71 2.64
C LEU A 277 -19.40 0.16 3.40
N SER A 278 -19.76 1.40 3.71
CA SER A 278 -18.92 2.33 4.49
C SER A 278 -18.64 1.79 5.88
N ALA A 279 -19.66 1.30 6.58
CA ALA A 279 -19.51 0.70 7.90
C ALA A 279 -18.62 -0.55 7.86
N LYS A 280 -18.82 -1.42 6.88
CA LYS A 280 -17.98 -2.62 6.67
C LYS A 280 -16.52 -2.26 6.37
N ALA A 281 -16.29 -1.25 5.52
CA ALA A 281 -14.95 -0.77 5.21
C ALA A 281 -14.24 -0.24 6.46
N LEU A 282 -14.94 0.55 7.26
CA LEU A 282 -14.43 1.09 8.50
C LEU A 282 -14.10 -0.01 9.51
N GLU A 283 -15.01 -0.96 9.69
CA GLU A 283 -14.81 -2.10 10.59
C GLU A 283 -13.60 -2.94 10.18
N LYS A 284 -13.51 -3.28 8.88
CA LYS A 284 -12.38 -4.06 8.36
C LYS A 284 -11.05 -3.32 8.49
N SER A 285 -11.05 -1.98 8.38
CA SER A 285 -9.83 -1.18 8.51
C SER A 285 -9.25 -1.18 9.92
N LYS A 286 -10.03 -1.49 10.96
CA LYS A 286 -9.56 -1.55 12.35
C LYS A 286 -8.40 -2.52 12.55
N MET A 287 -8.35 -3.60 11.76
CA MET A 287 -7.24 -4.55 11.81
C MET A 287 -5.86 -3.92 11.52
N PHE A 288 -5.83 -2.73 10.88
CA PHE A 288 -4.60 -1.97 10.58
C PHE A 288 -4.34 -0.83 11.57
N GLY A 289 -5.34 -0.46 12.37
CA GLY A 289 -5.26 0.62 13.35
C GLY A 289 -5.08 0.18 14.79
N GLN A 290 -5.65 -0.97 15.14
CA GLN A 290 -5.76 -1.42 16.54
C GLN A 290 -4.62 -2.31 17.00
N TYR A 291 -3.73 -2.71 16.10
CA TYR A 291 -2.66 -3.62 16.48
C TYR A 291 -1.42 -2.85 16.95
N ASP A 292 -0.82 -3.32 18.05
CA ASP A 292 0.40 -2.72 18.61
C ASP A 292 1.63 -3.16 17.81
N ILE A 293 1.98 -2.35 16.81
CA ILE A 293 3.15 -2.59 15.96
C ILE A 293 4.45 -2.41 16.74
N GLU A 294 4.50 -1.49 17.72
CA GLU A 294 5.69 -1.27 18.55
C GLU A 294 6.00 -2.52 19.37
N GLU A 295 5.01 -3.04 20.10
CA GLU A 295 5.19 -4.24 20.92
C GLU A 295 5.69 -5.41 20.07
N ARG A 296 5.07 -5.63 18.92
CA ARG A 296 5.44 -6.73 18.02
C ARG A 296 6.86 -6.58 17.49
N VAL A 297 7.22 -5.42 16.94
CA VAL A 297 8.57 -5.16 16.39
C VAL A 297 9.63 -5.30 17.49
N ILE A 298 9.38 -4.75 18.67
CA ILE A 298 10.30 -4.83 19.80
C ILE A 298 10.46 -6.25 20.34
N SER A 299 9.35 -7.01 20.42
CA SER A 299 9.39 -8.42 20.83
C SER A 299 10.26 -9.25 19.89
N GLU A 300 10.07 -9.08 18.58
CA GLU A 300 10.85 -9.79 17.56
C GLU A 300 12.34 -9.42 17.62
N LEU A 301 12.66 -8.13 17.73
CA LEU A 301 14.04 -7.67 17.88
C LEU A 301 14.71 -8.25 19.13
N LYS A 302 14.00 -8.27 20.28
CA LYS A 302 14.52 -8.89 21.50
C LYS A 302 14.75 -10.41 21.33
N GLY A 303 13.86 -11.07 20.59
CA GLY A 303 14.03 -12.50 20.25
C GLY A 303 15.30 -12.75 19.44
N ILE A 304 15.55 -11.94 18.41
CA ILE A 304 16.78 -12.02 17.60
C ILE A 304 18.02 -11.79 18.48
N MET A 305 18.00 -10.74 19.31
CA MET A 305 19.14 -10.35 20.15
C MET A 305 19.52 -11.43 21.18
N ARG A 306 18.55 -12.17 21.73
CA ARG A 306 18.84 -13.28 22.67
C ARG A 306 19.59 -14.42 22.02
N ASN A 307 19.34 -14.63 20.73
CA ASN A 307 19.96 -15.71 19.94
C ASN A 307 21.23 -15.24 19.22
N TYR A 308 21.52 -13.93 19.30
CA TYR A 308 22.69 -13.34 18.69
C TYR A 308 23.89 -13.53 19.63
N LYS A 309 24.79 -14.44 19.27
CA LYS A 309 26.14 -14.49 19.85
C LYS A 309 27.05 -13.71 18.90
N PRO A 310 27.71 -12.63 19.38
CA PRO A 310 28.63 -11.85 18.56
C PRO A 310 29.84 -12.68 18.09
#